data_2a560fff5b7e4836285dfb398dbc0cce
#
_entry.id   2a560fff5b7e4836285dfb398dbc0cce
#
_cell.length_a   1.000
_cell.length_b   1.000
_cell.length_c   1.000
_cell.angle_alpha   90.00
_cell.angle_beta   90.00
_cell.angle_gamma   90.00
#
_symmetry.space_group_name_H-M   'P 1'
#
loop_
_entity.id
_entity.type
_entity.pdbx_description
1 polymer ?
#
loop_
_entity_poly.entity_id
_entity_poly.type
_entity_poly.pdbx_seq_one_letter_code
_entity_poly.pdbx_strand_id
1 'polypeptide(L)'
;VDFIAVNTDVQALRTSRAATMIQIGEKLTKGLGAGATPEIGKKAAEESREEIASALKGADLVFVTAGMGGGTGTGAAPVVAEIARDMGILTIAVVTKPFAFEGKTRMRKAESGIDELKQRVDTLVVIPNERLLQVCPKGTSFKGAFNFADDVLRQGIQGISDLISQTGIINLDFADVKAVMESGGMAHLGIGIGKGEKAMADAAQNAISSPMLETSIDGARAVLINVTCNSNCSIVDINDAVEMITAAADSEANIIFGASIDDALEDEVHITVIATGFEKVPFPPRASSIDRPATLPSQAPYVPQSYTPSYQPQTMQGGMPRGGYTRYDPSYQPVTAGYAAPQQGAMPGEPEVPAFVNEGAAGQRVSPYAAMPDMPMQSQQAPAQEQHEDRSTPRSFMDGIPAYMRRK
;
A
#
# COMPACT_ATOMS: atom_id res chain seq x y z
N VAL A 1 2.55 -10.67 17.04
CA VAL A 1 2.65 -9.64 16.00
C VAL A 1 2.52 -8.27 16.66
N ASP A 2 3.49 -7.39 16.43
CA ASP A 2 3.48 -6.02 16.92
C ASP A 2 3.01 -5.06 15.83
N PHE A 3 2.16 -4.10 16.19
CA PHE A 3 1.64 -3.11 15.26
C PHE A 3 2.31 -1.76 15.51
N ILE A 4 2.89 -1.20 14.44
CA ILE A 4 3.56 0.10 14.45
C ILE A 4 2.82 1.02 13.49
N ALA A 5 2.25 2.12 13.99
CA ALA A 5 1.65 3.16 13.16
C ALA A 5 2.68 4.24 12.86
N VAL A 6 2.86 4.54 11.58
CA VAL A 6 3.80 5.56 11.09
C VAL A 6 3.04 6.61 10.31
N ASN A 7 3.12 7.88 10.69
CA ASN A 7 2.44 8.96 9.97
C ASN A 7 3.16 10.31 10.14
N THR A 8 2.98 11.20 9.16
CA THR A 8 3.37 12.62 9.22
C THR A 8 2.28 13.48 9.88
N ASP A 9 1.05 12.96 10.01
CA ASP A 9 -0.11 13.64 10.61
C ASP A 9 -0.35 13.12 12.02
N VAL A 10 -0.14 13.99 13.01
CA VAL A 10 -0.33 13.68 14.44
C VAL A 10 -1.79 13.39 14.76
N GLN A 11 -2.73 14.08 14.11
CA GLN A 11 -4.15 13.87 14.42
C GLN A 11 -4.61 12.48 13.98
N ALA A 12 -4.20 12.06 12.77
CA ALA A 12 -4.45 10.72 12.27
C ALA A 12 -3.75 9.67 13.17
N LEU A 13 -2.51 9.93 13.57
CA LEU A 13 -1.75 9.00 14.41
C LEU A 13 -2.41 8.76 15.78
N ARG A 14 -2.97 9.80 16.40
CA ARG A 14 -3.69 9.70 17.68
C ARG A 14 -4.96 8.84 17.62
N THR A 15 -5.51 8.60 16.43
CA THR A 15 -6.67 7.72 16.25
C THR A 15 -6.27 6.26 16.06
N SER A 16 -5.00 5.98 15.89
CA SER A 16 -4.47 4.63 15.73
C SER A 16 -4.64 3.81 17.00
N ARG A 17 -4.81 2.49 16.82
CA ARG A 17 -4.83 1.50 17.90
C ARG A 17 -3.51 0.73 18.01
N ALA A 18 -2.51 1.08 17.21
CA ALA A 18 -1.20 0.46 17.28
C ALA A 18 -0.53 0.73 18.64
N ALA A 19 0.17 -0.27 19.18
CA ALA A 19 0.89 -0.13 20.43
C ALA A 19 2.06 0.87 20.33
N THR A 20 2.70 0.91 19.15
CA THR A 20 3.80 1.85 18.86
C THR A 20 3.34 2.84 17.79
N MET A 21 3.55 4.12 18.05
CA MET A 21 3.20 5.21 17.12
C MET A 21 4.44 6.06 16.86
N ILE A 22 4.81 6.21 15.59
CA ILE A 22 5.97 6.99 15.15
C ILE A 22 5.49 8.16 14.31
N GLN A 23 5.72 9.37 14.81
CA GLN A 23 5.51 10.58 14.02
C GLN A 23 6.76 10.85 13.20
N ILE A 24 6.71 10.66 11.89
CA ILE A 24 7.85 10.93 11.01
C ILE A 24 7.86 12.37 10.50
N GLY A 25 9.07 12.93 10.31
CA GLY A 25 9.26 14.24 9.72
C GLY A 25 8.69 15.39 10.56
N GLU A 26 8.90 15.36 11.87
CA GLU A 26 8.38 16.37 12.80
C GLU A 26 8.82 17.79 12.41
N LYS A 27 10.10 17.97 12.06
CA LYS A 27 10.66 19.28 11.66
C LYS A 27 10.11 19.73 10.31
N LEU A 28 9.96 18.77 9.37
CA LEU A 28 9.54 19.04 8.00
C LEU A 28 8.04 19.37 7.91
N THR A 29 7.19 18.58 8.58
CA THR A 29 5.72 18.64 8.43
C THR A 29 5.01 19.34 9.57
N LYS A 30 5.68 19.50 10.72
CA LYS A 30 5.11 20.04 11.96
C LYS A 30 3.84 19.31 12.41
N GLY A 31 3.74 18.01 12.07
CA GLY A 31 2.58 17.18 12.39
C GLY A 31 1.32 17.43 11.53
N LEU A 32 1.43 18.19 10.44
CA LEU A 32 0.29 18.57 9.58
C LEU A 32 0.10 17.65 8.36
N GLY A 33 0.88 16.57 8.27
CA GLY A 33 0.82 15.67 7.13
C GLY A 33 1.73 16.07 5.96
N ALA A 34 1.81 15.21 4.94
CA ALA A 34 2.68 15.39 3.76
C ALA A 34 1.99 16.10 2.58
N GLY A 35 0.75 16.55 2.72
CA GLY A 35 0.03 17.34 1.70
C GLY A 35 -0.10 16.66 0.34
N ALA A 36 -0.32 15.34 0.30
CA ALA A 36 -0.39 14.53 -0.91
C ALA A 36 0.88 14.62 -1.81
N THR A 37 2.04 14.92 -1.23
CA THR A 37 3.33 15.05 -1.93
C THR A 37 4.26 13.93 -1.46
N PRO A 38 4.52 12.88 -2.29
CA PRO A 38 5.34 11.73 -1.90
C PRO A 38 6.75 12.10 -1.48
N GLU A 39 7.37 13.11 -2.10
CA GLU A 39 8.70 13.59 -1.79
C GLU A 39 8.81 14.12 -0.35
N ILE A 40 7.72 14.72 0.17
CA ILE A 40 7.64 15.15 1.57
C ILE A 40 7.55 13.92 2.50
N GLY A 41 6.73 12.93 2.15
CA GLY A 41 6.63 11.67 2.89
C GLY A 41 7.95 10.93 2.96
N LYS A 42 8.68 10.87 1.84
CA LYS A 42 10.01 10.27 1.74
C LYS A 42 11.01 10.97 2.68
N LYS A 43 11.16 12.29 2.55
CA LYS A 43 12.05 13.08 3.41
C LYS A 43 11.67 12.99 4.88
N ALA A 44 10.38 12.90 5.20
CA ALA A 44 9.90 12.72 6.56
C ALA A 44 10.35 11.36 7.16
N ALA A 45 10.27 10.29 6.37
CA ALA A 45 10.77 8.99 6.80
C ALA A 45 12.31 8.95 6.90
N GLU A 46 13.01 9.61 5.98
CA GLU A 46 14.47 9.76 6.04
C GLU A 46 14.92 10.54 7.29
N GLU A 47 14.18 11.59 7.70
CA GLU A 47 14.44 12.34 8.94
C GLU A 47 14.33 11.44 10.18
N SER A 48 13.39 10.51 10.19
CA SER A 48 13.09 9.63 11.34
C SER A 48 13.68 8.22 11.19
N ARG A 49 14.72 8.05 10.34
CA ARG A 49 15.29 6.73 9.99
C ARG A 49 15.74 5.94 11.22
N GLU A 50 16.37 6.60 12.19
CA GLU A 50 16.88 5.96 13.42
C GLU A 50 15.74 5.46 14.31
N GLU A 51 14.67 6.24 14.44
CA GLU A 51 13.48 5.87 15.21
C GLU A 51 12.77 4.66 14.60
N ILE A 52 12.58 4.67 13.28
CA ILE A 52 12.02 3.55 12.54
C ILE A 52 12.89 2.30 12.71
N ALA A 53 14.21 2.41 12.53
CA ALA A 53 15.14 1.29 12.70
C ALA A 53 15.11 0.72 14.14
N SER A 54 15.00 1.59 15.15
CA SER A 54 14.87 1.17 16.54
C SER A 54 13.60 0.37 16.80
N ALA A 55 12.49 0.78 16.19
CA ALA A 55 11.20 0.10 16.33
C ALA A 55 11.14 -1.25 15.60
N LEU A 56 11.95 -1.43 14.54
CA LEU A 56 12.03 -2.70 13.78
C LEU A 56 13.05 -3.68 14.35
N LYS A 57 13.84 -3.27 15.35
CA LYS A 57 14.92 -4.09 15.89
C LYS A 57 14.40 -5.38 16.51
N GLY A 58 14.97 -6.51 16.07
CA GLY A 58 14.63 -7.85 16.58
C GLY A 58 13.46 -8.51 15.86
N ALA A 59 12.92 -7.89 14.80
CA ALA A 59 11.93 -8.54 13.94
C ALA A 59 12.60 -9.49 12.94
N ASP A 60 12.00 -10.64 12.70
CA ASP A 60 12.39 -11.59 11.64
C ASP A 60 11.65 -11.30 10.33
N LEU A 61 10.45 -10.74 10.42
CA LEU A 61 9.56 -10.39 9.32
C LEU A 61 8.90 -9.04 9.57
N VAL A 62 8.85 -8.19 8.54
CA VAL A 62 8.14 -6.92 8.55
C VAL A 62 7.14 -6.86 7.41
N PHE A 63 5.87 -6.60 7.74
CA PHE A 63 4.84 -6.21 6.79
C PHE A 63 4.79 -4.69 6.70
N VAL A 64 5.01 -4.15 5.51
CA VAL A 64 4.83 -2.73 5.21
C VAL A 64 3.50 -2.55 4.50
N THR A 65 2.53 -1.90 5.17
CA THR A 65 1.21 -1.67 4.58
C THR A 65 0.92 -0.19 4.42
N ALA A 66 0.41 0.18 3.25
CA ALA A 66 0.05 1.57 2.96
C ALA A 66 -0.97 1.68 1.82
N GLY A 67 -1.82 2.71 1.90
CA GLY A 67 -2.59 3.19 0.75
C GLY A 67 -1.70 4.08 -0.13
N MET A 68 -1.49 3.68 -1.38
CA MET A 68 -0.65 4.42 -2.32
C MET A 68 -1.41 5.57 -2.99
N GLY A 69 -0.67 6.56 -3.49
CA GLY A 69 -1.22 7.74 -4.17
C GLY A 69 -1.34 8.99 -3.29
N GLY A 70 -1.19 8.85 -1.96
CA GLY A 70 -1.06 9.96 -1.01
C GLY A 70 0.37 10.48 -0.90
N GLY A 71 0.65 11.30 0.11
CA GLY A 71 2.00 11.80 0.41
C GLY A 71 2.78 10.85 1.33
N THR A 72 2.23 10.58 2.51
CA THR A 72 2.91 9.80 3.56
C THR A 72 3.13 8.35 3.13
N GLY A 73 2.06 7.59 2.84
CA GLY A 73 2.19 6.17 2.49
C GLY A 73 3.07 5.95 1.27
N THR A 74 2.82 6.71 0.19
CA THR A 74 3.57 6.59 -1.07
C THR A 74 5.06 6.88 -0.92
N GLY A 75 5.40 7.92 -0.14
CA GLY A 75 6.80 8.33 0.03
C GLY A 75 7.54 7.59 1.14
N ALA A 76 6.87 7.32 2.27
CA ALA A 76 7.52 6.72 3.43
C ALA A 76 7.65 5.19 3.33
N ALA A 77 6.68 4.48 2.75
CA ALA A 77 6.72 3.03 2.67
C ALA A 77 8.00 2.48 2.03
N PRO A 78 8.49 3.04 0.89
CA PRO A 78 9.78 2.61 0.33
C PRO A 78 10.96 2.82 1.26
N VAL A 79 10.98 3.89 2.06
CA VAL A 79 12.07 4.16 3.02
C VAL A 79 12.02 3.20 4.19
N VAL A 80 10.83 2.93 4.72
CA VAL A 80 10.63 1.92 5.80
C VAL A 80 11.08 0.54 5.33
N ALA A 81 10.70 0.15 4.12
CA ALA A 81 11.09 -1.11 3.53
C ALA A 81 12.61 -1.20 3.33
N GLU A 82 13.26 -0.14 2.87
CA GLU A 82 14.72 -0.06 2.75
C GLU A 82 15.41 -0.25 4.11
N ILE A 83 14.92 0.41 5.16
CA ILE A 83 15.45 0.26 6.52
C ILE A 83 15.35 -1.19 6.99
N ALA A 84 14.17 -1.82 6.85
CA ALA A 84 13.95 -3.21 7.23
C ALA A 84 14.90 -4.16 6.48
N ARG A 85 15.02 -3.98 5.17
CA ARG A 85 15.89 -4.75 4.31
C ARG A 85 17.38 -4.58 4.65
N ASP A 86 17.83 -3.34 4.92
CA ASP A 86 19.20 -3.04 5.36
C ASP A 86 19.56 -3.73 6.68
N MET A 87 18.55 -3.96 7.54
CA MET A 87 18.69 -4.71 8.79
C MET A 87 18.67 -6.23 8.61
N GLY A 88 18.47 -6.73 7.40
CA GLY A 88 18.42 -8.16 7.12
C GLY A 88 17.07 -8.82 7.40
N ILE A 89 16.01 -8.05 7.62
CA ILE A 89 14.67 -8.52 7.95
C ILE A 89 13.92 -8.88 6.66
N LEU A 90 13.22 -10.02 6.62
CA LEU A 90 12.34 -10.36 5.51
C LEU A 90 11.25 -9.28 5.40
N THR A 91 11.14 -8.63 4.24
CA THR A 91 10.28 -7.47 4.06
C THR A 91 9.22 -7.74 3.00
N ILE A 92 7.98 -7.80 3.41
CA ILE A 92 6.82 -7.99 2.54
C ILE A 92 5.98 -6.70 2.54
N ALA A 93 5.70 -6.14 1.37
CA ALA A 93 4.78 -5.02 1.29
C ALA A 93 3.40 -5.48 0.78
N VAL A 94 2.35 -4.98 1.41
CA VAL A 94 0.96 -5.18 0.99
C VAL A 94 0.30 -3.81 0.88
N VAL A 95 0.07 -3.35 -0.34
CA VAL A 95 -0.37 -1.97 -0.60
C VAL A 95 -1.58 -1.92 -1.50
N THR A 96 -2.37 -0.85 -1.36
CA THR A 96 -3.55 -0.63 -2.21
C THR A 96 -3.31 0.45 -3.25
N LYS A 97 -3.82 0.23 -4.47
CA LYS A 97 -4.00 1.29 -5.48
C LYS A 97 -5.30 2.05 -5.22
N PRO A 98 -5.34 3.37 -5.43
CA PRO A 98 -6.56 4.16 -5.21
C PRO A 98 -7.69 3.73 -6.16
N PHE A 99 -8.92 4.06 -5.78
CA PHE A 99 -10.07 3.95 -6.66
C PHE A 99 -9.99 4.95 -7.82
N ALA A 100 -10.63 4.64 -8.95
CA ALA A 100 -10.64 5.50 -10.14
C ALA A 100 -11.24 6.89 -9.86
N PHE A 101 -12.24 6.99 -8.98
CA PHE A 101 -12.85 8.27 -8.58
C PHE A 101 -11.90 9.18 -7.79
N GLU A 102 -10.82 8.65 -7.20
CA GLU A 102 -9.82 9.46 -6.51
C GLU A 102 -8.91 10.24 -7.46
N GLY A 103 -8.98 9.94 -8.74
CA GLY A 103 -8.41 10.72 -9.84
C GLY A 103 -7.07 10.23 -10.37
N LYS A 104 -6.82 10.52 -11.64
CA LYS A 104 -5.65 10.06 -12.40
C LYS A 104 -4.30 10.51 -11.81
N THR A 105 -4.26 11.70 -11.20
CA THR A 105 -3.02 12.20 -10.57
C THR A 105 -2.64 11.37 -9.36
N ARG A 106 -3.63 10.95 -8.55
CA ARG A 106 -3.41 10.07 -7.40
C ARG A 106 -2.96 8.68 -7.85
N MET A 107 -3.56 8.14 -8.90
CA MET A 107 -3.17 6.86 -9.49
C MET A 107 -1.71 6.88 -9.99
N ARG A 108 -1.30 7.92 -10.74
CA ARG A 108 0.10 8.04 -11.21
C ARG A 108 1.11 8.12 -10.07
N LYS A 109 0.77 8.82 -8.97
CA LYS A 109 1.62 8.84 -7.77
C LYS A 109 1.71 7.45 -7.12
N ALA A 110 0.58 6.72 -7.08
CA ALA A 110 0.55 5.36 -6.57
C ALA A 110 1.47 4.43 -7.38
N GLU A 111 1.36 4.45 -8.69
CA GLU A 111 2.19 3.65 -9.61
C GLU A 111 3.67 3.96 -9.41
N SER A 112 4.06 5.25 -9.39
CA SER A 112 5.45 5.64 -9.14
C SER A 112 5.97 5.18 -7.78
N GLY A 113 5.14 5.25 -6.73
CA GLY A 113 5.53 4.78 -5.40
C GLY A 113 5.63 3.26 -5.30
N ILE A 114 4.77 2.53 -6.02
CA ILE A 114 4.81 1.07 -6.15
C ILE A 114 6.10 0.64 -6.85
N ASP A 115 6.49 1.30 -7.94
CA ASP A 115 7.74 1.02 -8.65
C ASP A 115 8.98 1.25 -7.76
N GLU A 116 8.95 2.29 -6.91
CA GLU A 116 10.02 2.54 -5.96
C GLU A 116 10.04 1.51 -4.82
N LEU A 117 8.86 1.12 -4.32
CA LEU A 117 8.71 0.12 -3.26
C LEU A 117 9.15 -1.28 -3.73
N LYS A 118 8.81 -1.65 -4.96
CA LYS A 118 9.19 -2.92 -5.61
C LYS A 118 10.70 -3.18 -5.54
N GLN A 119 11.52 -2.15 -5.62
CA GLN A 119 12.98 -2.27 -5.58
C GLN A 119 13.54 -2.48 -4.15
N ARG A 120 12.70 -2.33 -3.12
CA ARG A 120 13.13 -2.27 -1.72
C ARG A 120 12.52 -3.34 -0.83
N VAL A 121 11.64 -4.16 -1.37
CA VAL A 121 11.01 -5.28 -0.66
C VAL A 121 11.46 -6.62 -1.24
N ASP A 122 11.28 -7.68 -0.50
CA ASP A 122 11.49 -9.05 -0.98
C ASP A 122 10.27 -9.52 -1.77
N THR A 123 9.07 -9.20 -1.29
CA THR A 123 7.81 -9.51 -1.95
C THR A 123 6.84 -8.32 -1.88
N LEU A 124 6.14 -8.06 -2.97
CA LEU A 124 5.18 -6.98 -3.09
C LEU A 124 3.82 -7.51 -3.55
N VAL A 125 2.81 -7.34 -2.71
CA VAL A 125 1.40 -7.57 -3.03
C VAL A 125 0.73 -6.23 -3.30
N VAL A 126 0.11 -6.08 -4.46
CA VAL A 126 -0.64 -4.87 -4.83
C VAL A 126 -2.11 -5.21 -4.97
N ILE A 127 -2.96 -4.51 -4.23
CA ILE A 127 -4.41 -4.69 -4.24
C ILE A 127 -5.04 -3.49 -4.97
N PRO A 128 -5.61 -3.70 -6.17
CA PRO A 128 -6.30 -2.62 -6.90
C PRO A 128 -7.71 -2.42 -6.31
N ASN A 129 -7.94 -1.29 -5.62
CA ASN A 129 -9.25 -0.99 -5.02
C ASN A 129 -10.39 -0.99 -6.05
N GLU A 130 -10.11 -0.64 -7.31
CA GLU A 130 -11.10 -0.66 -8.39
C GLU A 130 -11.70 -2.06 -8.61
N ARG A 131 -10.90 -3.11 -8.43
CA ARG A 131 -11.39 -4.49 -8.55
C ARG A 131 -12.27 -4.91 -7.39
N LEU A 132 -12.06 -4.34 -6.21
CA LEU A 132 -12.90 -4.59 -5.05
C LEU A 132 -14.35 -4.13 -5.28
N LEU A 133 -14.56 -3.10 -6.12
CA LEU A 133 -15.91 -2.66 -6.48
C LEU A 133 -16.71 -3.73 -7.25
N GLN A 134 -16.04 -4.68 -7.90
CA GLN A 134 -16.70 -5.76 -8.64
C GLN A 134 -17.30 -6.82 -7.70
N VAL A 135 -16.72 -6.99 -6.53
CA VAL A 135 -17.16 -7.96 -5.51
C VAL A 135 -17.96 -7.31 -4.37
N CYS A 136 -17.94 -5.99 -4.27
CA CYS A 136 -18.76 -5.29 -3.29
C CYS A 136 -20.25 -5.51 -3.54
N PRO A 137 -21.05 -5.80 -2.51
CA PRO A 137 -22.50 -5.87 -2.61
C PRO A 137 -23.09 -4.59 -3.19
N LYS A 138 -24.12 -4.73 -4.06
CA LYS A 138 -24.85 -3.57 -4.61
C LYS A 138 -25.44 -2.74 -3.46
N GLY A 139 -25.18 -1.44 -3.46
CA GLY A 139 -25.63 -0.54 -2.39
C GLY A 139 -24.62 -0.32 -1.26
N THR A 140 -23.39 -0.87 -1.38
CA THR A 140 -22.31 -0.58 -0.43
C THR A 140 -22.07 0.93 -0.34
N SER A 141 -22.09 1.48 0.87
CA SER A 141 -21.81 2.90 1.11
C SER A 141 -20.35 3.25 0.78
N PHE A 142 -20.07 4.54 0.57
CA PHE A 142 -18.71 5.03 0.35
C PHE A 142 -17.74 4.57 1.47
N LYS A 143 -18.13 4.71 2.73
CA LYS A 143 -17.37 4.20 3.88
C LYS A 143 -17.22 2.66 3.83
N GLY A 144 -18.27 1.96 3.41
CA GLY A 144 -18.26 0.50 3.26
C GLY A 144 -17.23 0.01 2.25
N ALA A 145 -17.03 0.73 1.13
CA ALA A 145 -16.03 0.37 0.13
C ALA A 145 -14.59 0.46 0.68
N PHE A 146 -14.28 1.48 1.49
CA PHE A 146 -12.98 1.57 2.15
C PHE A 146 -12.80 0.51 3.24
N ASN A 147 -13.84 0.26 4.05
CA ASN A 147 -13.78 -0.82 5.04
C ASN A 147 -13.54 -2.19 4.37
N PHE A 148 -14.11 -2.40 3.19
CA PHE A 148 -13.89 -3.62 2.42
C PHE A 148 -12.44 -3.73 1.93
N ALA A 149 -11.82 -2.62 1.49
CA ALA A 149 -10.42 -2.58 1.13
C ALA A 149 -9.50 -2.86 2.34
N ASP A 150 -9.83 -2.29 3.51
CA ASP A 150 -9.10 -2.54 4.75
C ASP A 150 -9.23 -4.01 5.18
N ASP A 151 -10.40 -4.62 4.99
CA ASP A 151 -10.65 -6.02 5.33
C ASP A 151 -9.88 -6.99 4.44
N VAL A 152 -9.76 -6.68 3.15
CA VAL A 152 -8.93 -7.44 2.22
C VAL A 152 -7.44 -7.36 2.58
N LEU A 153 -6.94 -6.15 2.92
CA LEU A 153 -5.57 -5.99 3.42
C LEU A 153 -5.34 -6.83 4.68
N ARG A 154 -6.30 -6.77 5.62
CA ARG A 154 -6.25 -7.56 6.85
C ARG A 154 -6.20 -9.05 6.57
N GLN A 155 -7.08 -9.57 5.70
CA GLN A 155 -7.11 -10.99 5.32
C GLN A 155 -5.81 -11.41 4.63
N GLY A 156 -5.27 -10.59 3.75
CA GLY A 156 -4.00 -10.87 3.07
C GLY A 156 -2.82 -10.99 4.03
N ILE A 157 -2.70 -10.07 4.99
CA ILE A 157 -1.64 -10.12 5.99
C ILE A 157 -1.88 -11.27 6.98
N GLN A 158 -3.12 -11.46 7.40
CA GLN A 158 -3.50 -12.51 8.32
C GLN A 158 -3.24 -13.88 7.72
N GLY A 159 -3.58 -14.13 6.45
CA GLY A 159 -3.32 -15.39 5.77
C GLY A 159 -1.84 -15.81 5.79
N ILE A 160 -0.92 -14.86 5.70
CA ILE A 160 0.53 -15.12 5.83
C ILE A 160 0.94 -15.29 7.30
N SER A 161 0.43 -14.40 8.16
CA SER A 161 0.76 -14.43 9.59
C SER A 161 0.27 -15.69 10.27
N ASP A 162 -0.93 -16.15 9.94
CA ASP A 162 -1.54 -17.36 10.55
C ASP A 162 -0.74 -18.62 10.20
N LEU A 163 -0.21 -18.70 8.97
CA LEU A 163 0.68 -19.79 8.56
C LEU A 163 1.93 -19.92 9.44
N ILE A 164 2.44 -18.79 9.92
CA ILE A 164 3.68 -18.75 10.73
C ILE A 164 3.37 -18.89 12.23
N SER A 165 2.24 -18.30 12.67
CA SER A 165 1.96 -18.13 14.11
C SER A 165 0.99 -19.16 14.69
N GLN A 166 0.16 -19.79 13.85
CA GLN A 166 -0.83 -20.76 14.31
C GLN A 166 -0.31 -22.19 14.10
N THR A 167 -0.49 -23.03 15.14
CA THR A 167 -0.21 -24.45 15.02
C THR A 167 -1.39 -25.12 14.33
N GLY A 168 -1.25 -25.44 13.06
CA GLY A 168 -2.23 -26.17 12.27
C GLY A 168 -2.04 -27.70 12.33
N ILE A 169 -2.82 -28.44 11.53
CA ILE A 169 -2.59 -29.90 11.32
C ILE A 169 -1.32 -30.07 10.47
N ILE A 170 -1.14 -29.22 9.48
CA ILE A 170 0.06 -29.15 8.65
C ILE A 170 0.68 -27.79 8.91
N ASN A 171 1.79 -27.81 9.65
CA ASN A 171 2.52 -26.61 10.01
C ASN A 171 3.54 -26.28 8.94
N LEU A 172 3.59 -25.02 8.60
CA LEU A 172 4.71 -24.42 7.87
C LEU A 172 5.64 -23.74 8.85
N ASP A 173 6.92 -23.95 8.72
CA ASP A 173 7.89 -23.18 9.49
C ASP A 173 8.19 -21.85 8.82
N PHE A 174 8.79 -20.94 9.57
CA PHE A 174 9.18 -19.63 9.04
C PHE A 174 10.17 -19.74 7.87
N ALA A 175 11.00 -20.79 7.85
CA ALA A 175 11.98 -20.98 6.79
C ALA A 175 11.32 -21.30 5.44
N ASP A 176 10.21 -22.06 5.45
CA ASP A 176 9.43 -22.38 4.25
C ASP A 176 8.80 -21.11 3.66
N VAL A 177 8.14 -20.31 4.50
CA VAL A 177 7.55 -19.03 4.08
C VAL A 177 8.63 -18.08 3.57
N LYS A 178 9.77 -18.01 4.25
CA LYS A 178 10.91 -17.22 3.86
C LYS A 178 11.45 -17.63 2.49
N ALA A 179 11.59 -18.93 2.22
CA ALA A 179 12.10 -19.45 0.95
C ALA A 179 11.23 -19.03 -0.25
N VAL A 180 9.91 -18.92 -0.08
CA VAL A 180 8.98 -18.47 -1.13
C VAL A 180 8.96 -16.95 -1.27
N MET A 181 9.05 -16.23 -0.13
CA MET A 181 8.86 -14.78 -0.10
C MET A 181 10.17 -14.02 -0.32
N GLU A 182 11.33 -14.58 0.03
CA GLU A 182 12.63 -13.97 -0.22
C GLU A 182 12.89 -13.93 -1.73
N SER A 183 13.00 -12.73 -2.29
CA SER A 183 13.11 -12.51 -3.73
C SER A 183 11.89 -12.97 -4.55
N GLY A 184 10.73 -13.11 -3.91
CA GLY A 184 9.47 -13.51 -4.56
C GLY A 184 8.94 -12.50 -5.58
N GLY A 185 9.40 -11.26 -5.49
CA GLY A 185 9.02 -10.21 -6.44
C GLY A 185 7.58 -9.76 -6.31
N MET A 186 6.92 -9.59 -7.44
CA MET A 186 5.46 -9.35 -7.44
C MET A 186 4.74 -10.61 -7.01
N ALA A 187 3.84 -10.46 -6.05
CA ALA A 187 2.97 -11.53 -5.57
C ALA A 187 1.51 -11.20 -5.84
N HIS A 188 0.74 -12.21 -6.18
CA HIS A 188 -0.70 -12.11 -6.33
C HIS A 188 -1.38 -12.81 -5.16
N LEU A 189 -2.38 -12.16 -4.58
CA LEU A 189 -3.16 -12.66 -3.47
C LEU A 189 -4.55 -13.06 -3.97
N GLY A 190 -4.89 -14.35 -3.86
CA GLY A 190 -6.22 -14.87 -4.05
C GLY A 190 -6.85 -15.25 -2.73
N ILE A 191 -8.08 -14.84 -2.49
CA ILE A 191 -8.86 -15.23 -1.32
C ILE A 191 -10.15 -15.84 -1.81
N GLY A 192 -10.45 -17.05 -1.37
CA GLY A 192 -11.68 -17.76 -1.67
C GLY A 192 -12.39 -18.20 -0.40
N ILE A 193 -13.68 -18.00 -0.38
CA ILE A 193 -14.57 -18.46 0.69
C ILE A 193 -15.63 -19.35 0.05
N GLY A 194 -15.84 -20.52 0.62
CA GLY A 194 -16.90 -21.45 0.23
C GLY A 194 -17.76 -21.84 1.43
N LYS A 195 -19.01 -22.23 1.16
CA LYS A 195 -20.00 -22.60 2.19
C LYS A 195 -20.78 -23.84 1.78
N GLY A 196 -21.10 -24.69 2.78
CA GLY A 196 -21.93 -25.87 2.61
C GLY A 196 -21.19 -27.08 2.02
N GLU A 197 -21.91 -28.00 1.34
CA GLU A 197 -21.37 -29.30 0.89
C GLU A 197 -20.18 -29.20 -0.08
N LYS A 198 -20.09 -28.13 -0.86
CA LYS A 198 -19.01 -27.88 -1.83
C LYS A 198 -18.06 -26.77 -1.39
N ALA A 199 -18.08 -26.44 -0.09
CA ALA A 199 -17.32 -25.33 0.46
C ALA A 199 -15.86 -25.32 0.02
N MET A 200 -15.19 -26.47 0.03
CA MET A 200 -13.78 -26.60 -0.32
C MET A 200 -13.52 -26.31 -1.79
N ALA A 201 -14.28 -26.92 -2.70
CA ALA A 201 -14.13 -26.71 -4.15
C ALA A 201 -14.49 -25.27 -4.55
N ASP A 202 -15.57 -24.71 -3.97
CA ASP A 202 -16.01 -23.35 -4.23
C ASP A 202 -14.95 -22.34 -3.69
N ALA A 203 -14.37 -22.59 -2.51
CA ALA A 203 -13.31 -21.77 -1.97
C ALA A 203 -12.06 -21.79 -2.87
N ALA A 204 -11.63 -22.96 -3.34
CA ALA A 204 -10.50 -23.09 -4.24
C ALA A 204 -10.75 -22.36 -5.57
N GLN A 205 -11.91 -22.55 -6.19
CA GLN A 205 -12.28 -21.87 -7.41
C GLN A 205 -12.33 -20.35 -7.23
N ASN A 206 -12.92 -19.88 -6.13
CA ASN A 206 -12.99 -18.46 -5.79
C ASN A 206 -11.61 -17.86 -5.54
N ALA A 207 -10.69 -18.60 -4.93
CA ALA A 207 -9.32 -18.15 -4.70
C ALA A 207 -8.56 -17.98 -6.02
N ILE A 208 -8.64 -18.95 -6.95
CA ILE A 208 -7.97 -18.92 -8.25
C ILE A 208 -8.55 -17.83 -9.15
N SER A 209 -9.88 -17.67 -9.14
CA SER A 209 -10.59 -16.68 -9.94
C SER A 209 -10.84 -15.36 -9.22
N SER A 210 -10.17 -15.15 -8.10
CA SER A 210 -10.35 -13.94 -7.30
C SER A 210 -10.10 -12.68 -8.14
N PRO A 211 -11.03 -11.72 -8.17
CA PRO A 211 -10.83 -10.46 -8.90
C PRO A 211 -9.70 -9.61 -8.31
N MET A 212 -9.19 -9.96 -7.13
CA MET A 212 -8.03 -9.33 -6.51
C MET A 212 -6.72 -9.69 -7.20
N LEU A 213 -6.69 -10.81 -7.93
CA LEU A 213 -5.57 -11.17 -8.78
C LEU A 213 -5.49 -10.19 -9.96
N GLU A 214 -4.41 -9.43 -10.09
CA GLU A 214 -4.21 -8.54 -11.27
C GLU A 214 -4.10 -9.36 -12.56
N THR A 215 -3.56 -10.58 -12.44
CA THR A 215 -3.44 -11.58 -13.52
C THR A 215 -3.86 -12.95 -13.00
N SER A 216 -3.97 -13.93 -13.88
CA SER A 216 -4.06 -15.35 -13.50
C SER A 216 -2.84 -15.78 -12.68
N ILE A 217 -2.96 -16.84 -11.88
CA ILE A 217 -1.81 -17.46 -11.21
C ILE A 217 -0.94 -18.28 -12.16
N ASP A 218 -1.30 -18.31 -13.46
CA ASP A 218 -0.51 -18.95 -14.51
C ASP A 218 0.93 -18.41 -14.54
N GLY A 219 1.89 -19.33 -14.53
CA GLY A 219 3.31 -19.00 -14.56
C GLY A 219 3.89 -18.59 -13.21
N ALA A 220 3.15 -18.71 -12.12
CA ALA A 220 3.68 -18.60 -10.78
C ALA A 220 4.68 -19.74 -10.51
N ARG A 221 5.88 -19.39 -10.06
CA ARG A 221 6.94 -20.37 -9.76
C ARG A 221 6.95 -20.84 -8.30
N ALA A 222 6.28 -20.09 -7.44
CA ALA A 222 6.05 -20.51 -6.08
C ALA A 222 4.64 -20.11 -5.66
N VAL A 223 3.95 -21.02 -5.00
CA VAL A 223 2.58 -20.83 -4.51
C VAL A 223 2.50 -21.28 -3.07
N LEU A 224 2.01 -20.37 -2.24
CA LEU A 224 1.71 -20.67 -0.85
C LEU A 224 0.20 -20.74 -0.70
N ILE A 225 -0.28 -21.88 -0.19
CA ILE A 225 -1.70 -22.18 -0.03
C ILE A 225 -1.98 -22.34 1.46
N ASN A 226 -2.91 -21.57 1.97
CA ASN A 226 -3.44 -21.73 3.33
C ASN A 226 -4.90 -22.11 3.26
N VAL A 227 -5.25 -23.26 3.85
CA VAL A 227 -6.63 -23.73 3.99
C VAL A 227 -7.03 -23.65 5.47
N THR A 228 -8.10 -22.91 5.75
CA THR A 228 -8.71 -22.86 7.09
C THR A 228 -10.11 -23.43 7.00
N CYS A 229 -10.38 -24.46 7.75
CA CYS A 229 -11.67 -25.16 7.77
C CYS A 229 -12.00 -25.65 9.18
N ASN A 230 -13.19 -26.22 9.38
CA ASN A 230 -13.56 -26.85 10.64
C ASN A 230 -12.95 -28.25 10.78
N SER A 231 -13.07 -28.84 11.96
CA SER A 231 -12.52 -30.19 12.28
C SER A 231 -13.18 -31.36 11.50
N ASN A 232 -14.31 -31.11 10.81
CA ASN A 232 -15.01 -32.11 10.02
C ASN A 232 -14.62 -32.15 8.55
N CYS A 233 -13.68 -31.30 8.11
CA CYS A 233 -13.21 -31.25 6.73
C CYS A 233 -12.62 -32.57 6.25
N SER A 234 -13.02 -32.99 5.05
CA SER A 234 -12.50 -34.18 4.40
C SER A 234 -11.09 -33.97 3.85
N ILE A 235 -10.17 -34.87 4.13
CA ILE A 235 -8.82 -34.82 3.54
C ILE A 235 -8.84 -34.99 2.02
N VAL A 236 -9.84 -35.65 1.46
CA VAL A 236 -10.02 -35.83 0.03
C VAL A 236 -10.39 -34.49 -0.60
N ASP A 237 -11.33 -33.76 0.00
CA ASP A 237 -11.76 -32.47 -0.50
C ASP A 237 -10.62 -31.43 -0.44
N ILE A 238 -9.79 -31.47 0.60
CA ILE A 238 -8.59 -30.66 0.72
C ILE A 238 -7.61 -30.99 -0.42
N ASN A 239 -7.36 -32.27 -0.68
CA ASN A 239 -6.47 -32.71 -1.75
C ASN A 239 -6.96 -32.21 -3.13
N ASP A 240 -8.24 -32.38 -3.40
CA ASP A 240 -8.84 -31.96 -4.68
C ASP A 240 -8.75 -30.44 -4.87
N ALA A 241 -8.95 -29.67 -3.80
CA ALA A 241 -8.81 -28.22 -3.81
C ALA A 241 -7.35 -27.77 -4.08
N VAL A 242 -6.38 -28.41 -3.42
CA VAL A 242 -4.95 -28.15 -3.63
C VAL A 242 -4.52 -28.54 -5.03
N GLU A 243 -5.00 -29.69 -5.56
CA GLU A 243 -4.72 -30.11 -6.92
C GLU A 243 -5.28 -29.11 -7.95
N MET A 244 -6.49 -28.60 -7.72
CA MET A 244 -7.10 -27.57 -8.58
C MET A 244 -6.24 -26.28 -8.61
N ILE A 245 -5.73 -25.83 -7.45
CA ILE A 245 -4.89 -24.64 -7.36
C ILE A 245 -3.53 -24.89 -8.03
N THR A 246 -2.94 -26.04 -7.78
CA THR A 246 -1.64 -26.45 -8.34
C THR A 246 -1.69 -26.56 -9.86
N ALA A 247 -2.78 -27.11 -10.41
CA ALA A 247 -2.99 -27.20 -11.85
C ALA A 247 -3.10 -25.83 -12.57
N ALA A 248 -3.42 -24.78 -11.82
CA ALA A 248 -3.47 -23.41 -12.34
C ALA A 248 -2.13 -22.66 -12.26
N ALA A 249 -1.13 -23.21 -11.58
CA ALA A 249 0.22 -22.65 -11.49
C ALA A 249 1.17 -23.24 -12.55
N ASP A 250 2.45 -22.81 -12.55
CA ASP A 250 3.47 -23.43 -13.39
C ASP A 250 3.71 -24.89 -12.97
N SER A 251 3.95 -25.77 -13.93
CA SER A 251 4.18 -27.21 -13.68
C SER A 251 5.39 -27.51 -12.78
N GLU A 252 6.36 -26.61 -12.74
CA GLU A 252 7.57 -26.69 -11.91
C GLU A 252 7.47 -25.79 -10.67
N ALA A 253 6.25 -25.30 -10.34
CA ALA A 253 6.06 -24.41 -9.20
C ALA A 253 6.38 -25.09 -7.88
N ASN A 254 7.06 -24.38 -6.98
CA ASN A 254 7.23 -24.81 -5.60
C ASN A 254 5.92 -24.54 -4.84
N ILE A 255 5.22 -25.61 -4.46
CA ILE A 255 3.94 -25.52 -3.74
C ILE A 255 4.18 -25.73 -2.25
N ILE A 256 3.83 -24.72 -1.45
CA ILE A 256 3.87 -24.78 0.00
C ILE A 256 2.43 -24.74 0.51
N PHE A 257 2.05 -25.77 1.27
CA PHE A 257 0.69 -25.98 1.74
C PHE A 257 0.62 -26.02 3.26
N GLY A 258 -0.28 -25.24 3.84
CA GLY A 258 -0.64 -25.24 5.24
C GLY A 258 -2.13 -25.47 5.45
N ALA A 259 -2.50 -26.15 6.53
CA ALA A 259 -3.88 -26.38 6.90
C ALA A 259 -4.09 -26.08 8.38
N SER A 260 -5.03 -25.20 8.69
CA SER A 260 -5.42 -24.82 10.04
C SER A 260 -6.89 -25.16 10.30
N ILE A 261 -7.19 -25.52 11.55
CA ILE A 261 -8.57 -25.78 11.97
C ILE A 261 -9.08 -24.61 12.79
N ASP A 262 -10.26 -24.12 12.40
CA ASP A 262 -11.02 -23.14 13.16
C ASP A 262 -12.50 -23.57 13.20
N ASP A 263 -12.90 -24.16 14.32
CA ASP A 263 -14.28 -24.64 14.51
C ASP A 263 -15.32 -23.50 14.57
N ALA A 264 -14.87 -22.24 14.65
CA ALA A 264 -15.76 -21.08 14.56
C ALA A 264 -16.30 -20.84 13.14
N LEU A 265 -15.70 -21.45 12.12
CA LEU A 265 -16.12 -21.30 10.72
C LEU A 265 -17.38 -22.15 10.40
N GLU A 266 -17.80 -23.05 11.28
CA GLU A 266 -18.95 -23.95 11.04
C GLU A 266 -18.86 -24.66 9.68
N ASP A 267 -19.71 -24.24 8.70
CA ASP A 267 -19.74 -24.81 7.34
C ASP A 267 -18.97 -23.96 6.31
N GLU A 268 -18.12 -23.05 6.76
CA GLU A 268 -17.31 -22.22 5.88
C GLU A 268 -15.89 -22.77 5.74
N VAL A 269 -15.33 -22.58 4.54
CA VAL A 269 -13.91 -22.85 4.24
C VAL A 269 -13.28 -21.60 3.69
N HIS A 270 -12.14 -21.22 4.22
CA HIS A 270 -11.34 -20.10 3.73
C HIS A 270 -10.05 -20.62 3.10
N ILE A 271 -9.80 -20.25 1.87
CA ILE A 271 -8.55 -20.55 1.17
C ILE A 271 -7.86 -19.25 0.78
N THR A 272 -6.61 -19.11 1.22
CA THR A 272 -5.74 -18.01 0.81
C THR A 272 -4.62 -18.57 -0.05
N VAL A 273 -4.47 -18.01 -1.25
CA VAL A 273 -3.42 -18.37 -2.21
C VAL A 273 -2.52 -17.17 -2.43
N ILE A 274 -1.22 -17.36 -2.26
CA ILE A 274 -0.23 -16.33 -2.58
C ILE A 274 0.72 -16.91 -3.63
N ALA A 275 0.64 -16.36 -4.82
CA ALA A 275 1.42 -16.79 -5.96
C ALA A 275 2.54 -15.77 -6.23
N THR A 276 3.78 -16.26 -6.40
CA THR A 276 4.98 -15.43 -6.59
C THR A 276 5.83 -15.95 -7.74
N GLY A 277 6.85 -15.18 -8.13
CA GLY A 277 7.83 -15.62 -9.11
C GLY A 277 7.39 -15.49 -10.56
N PHE A 278 6.42 -14.64 -10.87
CA PHE A 278 5.93 -14.40 -12.24
C PHE A 278 6.96 -13.73 -13.14
N GLU A 279 7.88 -12.96 -12.59
CA GLU A 279 8.84 -12.18 -13.35
C GLU A 279 10.16 -12.93 -13.50
N LYS A 280 10.64 -13.00 -14.75
CA LYS A 280 11.99 -13.51 -15.06
C LYS A 280 13.11 -12.52 -14.75
N VAL A 281 12.76 -11.28 -14.39
CA VAL A 281 13.74 -10.23 -14.07
C VAL A 281 14.05 -10.36 -12.57
N PRO A 282 15.27 -10.75 -12.19
CA PRO A 282 15.60 -10.87 -10.79
C PRO A 282 15.48 -9.51 -10.10
N PHE A 283 14.82 -9.47 -8.96
CA PHE A 283 14.98 -8.40 -8.00
C PHE A 283 16.49 -8.23 -7.72
N PRO A 284 16.98 -7.03 -7.46
CA PRO A 284 18.39 -6.86 -7.19
C PRO A 284 18.78 -7.78 -6.02
N PRO A 285 19.84 -8.62 -6.21
CA PRO A 285 20.21 -9.58 -5.19
C PRO A 285 20.51 -8.84 -3.89
N ARG A 286 20.05 -9.42 -2.79
CA ARG A 286 20.37 -8.93 -1.46
C ARG A 286 21.88 -8.95 -1.31
N ALA A 287 22.52 -7.80 -1.08
CA ALA A 287 23.94 -7.75 -0.77
C ALA A 287 24.13 -8.49 0.56
N SER A 288 24.70 -9.70 0.50
CA SER A 288 25.04 -10.45 1.69
C SER A 288 25.99 -9.61 2.53
N SER A 289 25.65 -9.40 3.81
CA SER A 289 26.45 -8.64 4.77
C SER A 289 27.86 -9.22 5.02
N ILE A 290 28.19 -10.34 4.35
CA ILE A 290 29.46 -11.08 4.47
C ILE A 290 30.53 -10.54 3.52
N ASP A 291 30.19 -9.80 2.45
CA ASP A 291 31.14 -9.28 1.46
C ASP A 291 31.44 -7.77 1.60
N ARG A 292 31.51 -7.24 2.81
CA ARG A 292 32.19 -5.96 3.02
C ARG A 292 33.69 -6.21 3.13
N PRO A 293 34.51 -5.91 2.11
CA PRO A 293 35.95 -5.90 2.30
C PRO A 293 36.28 -4.81 3.33
N ALA A 294 36.90 -5.23 4.44
CA ALA A 294 37.33 -4.36 5.54
C ALA A 294 38.57 -3.52 5.18
N THR A 295 38.63 -2.99 3.94
CA THR A 295 39.69 -2.07 3.54
C THR A 295 39.09 -0.96 2.69
N LEU A 296 39.02 0.21 3.30
CA LEU A 296 38.85 1.48 2.59
C LEU A 296 40.03 1.59 1.57
N PRO A 297 39.78 1.76 0.26
CA PRO A 297 40.87 2.11 -0.64
C PRO A 297 41.32 3.53 -0.29
N SER A 298 42.62 3.65 0.06
CA SER A 298 43.34 4.91 0.16
C SER A 298 43.04 5.75 -1.08
N GLN A 299 42.59 6.97 -0.90
CA GLN A 299 42.34 7.94 -1.95
C GLN A 299 43.63 8.16 -2.73
N ALA A 300 43.69 7.65 -3.97
CA ALA A 300 44.70 8.05 -4.94
C ALA A 300 44.42 9.52 -5.33
N PRO A 301 45.47 10.36 -5.49
CA PRO A 301 45.26 11.77 -5.82
C PRO A 301 44.63 11.91 -7.22
N TYR A 302 43.59 12.69 -7.31
CA TYR A 302 42.92 13.08 -8.55
C TYR A 302 43.88 13.82 -9.46
N VAL A 303 44.23 13.22 -10.60
CA VAL A 303 44.98 13.87 -11.69
C VAL A 303 43.95 14.33 -12.71
N PRO A 304 43.79 15.64 -12.97
CA PRO A 304 42.85 16.11 -13.98
C PRO A 304 43.37 15.70 -15.41
N GLN A 305 42.58 14.87 -16.09
CA GLN A 305 42.83 14.58 -17.51
C GLN A 305 42.49 15.82 -18.35
N SER A 306 43.50 16.39 -18.98
CA SER A 306 43.34 17.42 -19.99
C SER A 306 42.71 16.84 -21.25
N TYR A 307 41.53 17.28 -21.58
CA TYR A 307 40.80 16.96 -22.80
C TYR A 307 41.50 17.70 -23.96
N THR A 308 42.21 17.00 -24.83
CA THR A 308 42.62 17.51 -26.15
C THR A 308 41.62 16.99 -27.19
N PRO A 309 40.87 17.86 -27.89
CA PRO A 309 40.03 17.40 -28.98
C PRO A 309 40.89 17.06 -30.19
N SER A 310 40.96 15.78 -30.55
CA SER A 310 41.58 15.34 -31.80
C SER A 310 40.60 15.57 -32.95
N TYR A 311 40.90 16.59 -33.75
CA TYR A 311 40.24 16.87 -35.02
C TYR A 311 40.90 16.01 -36.09
N GLN A 312 40.22 14.99 -36.62
CA GLN A 312 40.63 14.27 -37.83
C GLN A 312 39.91 14.90 -39.04
N PRO A 313 40.65 15.40 -40.05
CA PRO A 313 40.02 15.80 -41.29
C PRO A 313 39.74 14.60 -42.17
N GLN A 314 38.46 14.34 -42.46
CA GLN A 314 38.05 13.39 -43.50
C GLN A 314 38.26 14.01 -44.87
N THR A 315 39.15 13.45 -45.67
CA THR A 315 39.32 13.73 -47.10
C THR A 315 38.17 13.10 -47.87
N MET A 316 37.27 13.93 -48.43
CA MET A 316 36.35 13.51 -49.47
C MET A 316 36.95 13.89 -50.83
N GLN A 317 37.24 12.90 -51.66
CA GLN A 317 37.44 13.02 -53.11
C GLN A 317 36.07 13.05 -53.79
N GLY A 318 35.87 13.98 -54.68
CA GLY A 318 34.80 13.91 -55.68
C GLY A 318 34.15 15.20 -56.10
N GLY A 319 34.58 15.80 -57.19
CA GLY A 319 33.72 16.45 -58.21
C GLY A 319 33.28 17.86 -57.97
N MET A 320 33.97 18.84 -58.59
CA MET A 320 33.44 20.19 -58.86
C MET A 320 32.26 20.14 -59.82
N PRO A 321 31.35 21.20 -59.71
CA PRO A 321 31.29 22.14 -60.80
C PRO A 321 31.42 23.60 -60.35
N ARG A 322 31.97 24.39 -61.27
CA ARG A 322 32.20 25.81 -61.26
C ARG A 322 30.89 26.60 -61.19
N GLY A 323 30.92 27.74 -60.50
CA GLY A 323 30.03 28.86 -60.82
C GLY A 323 29.70 29.78 -59.65
N GLY A 324 30.16 31.05 -59.70
CA GLY A 324 29.47 32.16 -59.15
C GLY A 324 29.99 32.80 -57.88
N TYR A 325 30.88 33.78 -58.06
CA TYR A 325 31.19 34.81 -57.08
C TYR A 325 29.94 35.62 -56.76
N THR A 326 29.54 35.68 -55.49
CA THR A 326 28.71 36.79 -55.02
C THR A 326 29.36 37.45 -53.81
N ARG A 327 29.44 38.75 -53.94
CA ARG A 327 30.03 39.81 -53.12
C ARG A 327 29.61 39.71 -51.65
N TYR A 328 30.59 39.93 -50.76
CA TYR A 328 30.42 40.22 -49.34
C TYR A 328 29.68 41.54 -49.16
N ASP A 329 28.54 41.55 -48.44
CA ASP A 329 27.77 42.72 -48.04
C ASP A 329 28.05 43.00 -46.55
N PRO A 330 28.64 44.13 -46.17
CA PRO A 330 29.05 44.45 -44.81
C PRO A 330 27.93 45.02 -43.92
N SER A 331 26.66 44.88 -44.26
CA SER A 331 25.54 45.52 -43.54
C SER A 331 24.66 44.59 -42.69
N TYR A 332 25.14 43.37 -42.33
CA TYR A 332 24.36 42.50 -41.45
C TYR A 332 24.64 42.81 -39.97
N GLN A 333 23.74 43.56 -39.33
CA GLN A 333 23.71 43.71 -37.86
C GLN A 333 22.88 42.59 -37.23
N PRO A 334 23.35 41.97 -36.15
CA PRO A 334 22.55 40.98 -35.45
C PRO A 334 21.47 41.67 -34.65
N VAL A 335 20.21 41.33 -34.92
CA VAL A 335 19.02 41.72 -34.15
C VAL A 335 19.02 40.97 -32.83
N THR A 336 19.26 41.68 -31.74
CA THR A 336 18.95 41.22 -30.40
C THR A 336 17.45 41.21 -30.22
N ALA A 337 16.81 40.02 -30.12
CA ALA A 337 15.41 39.91 -29.80
C ALA A 337 15.20 40.24 -28.31
N GLY A 338 14.72 41.48 -28.07
CA GLY A 338 14.18 41.88 -26.76
C GLY A 338 12.80 41.25 -26.56
N TYR A 339 12.63 40.53 -25.48
CA TYR A 339 11.32 40.09 -25.03
C TYR A 339 10.53 41.33 -24.54
N ALA A 340 9.51 41.74 -25.30
CA ALA A 340 8.51 42.69 -24.86
C ALA A 340 7.41 41.94 -24.10
N ALA A 341 7.09 42.43 -22.90
CA ALA A 341 5.96 41.98 -22.10
C ALA A 341 4.63 42.29 -22.82
N PRO A 342 3.62 41.39 -22.74
CA PRO A 342 2.32 41.69 -23.35
C PRO A 342 1.56 42.74 -22.54
N GLN A 343 1.08 43.77 -23.24
CA GLN A 343 0.14 44.77 -22.73
C GLN A 343 -1.22 44.11 -22.43
N GLN A 344 -1.79 44.51 -21.30
CA GLN A 344 -3.12 44.18 -20.86
C GLN A 344 -4.18 44.66 -21.87
N GLY A 345 -4.85 43.73 -22.53
CA GLY A 345 -6.08 43.98 -23.26
C GLY A 345 -7.28 43.84 -22.32
N ALA A 346 -8.16 44.83 -22.35
CA ALA A 346 -9.38 44.92 -21.55
C ALA A 346 -10.33 43.72 -21.78
N MET A 347 -10.79 43.11 -20.71
CA MET A 347 -11.88 42.14 -20.69
C MET A 347 -13.24 42.86 -20.56
N PRO A 348 -14.31 42.37 -21.20
CA PRO A 348 -15.65 42.91 -21.02
C PRO A 348 -16.34 42.28 -19.82
N GLY A 349 -16.93 43.14 -18.95
CA GLY A 349 -18.18 42.96 -18.20
C GLY A 349 -18.25 41.84 -17.20
N GLU A 350 -17.88 42.09 -15.92
CA GLU A 350 -18.40 41.35 -14.76
C GLU A 350 -19.84 41.79 -14.44
N PRO A 351 -20.73 40.87 -14.00
CA PRO A 351 -22.04 41.26 -13.49
C PRO A 351 -21.92 41.83 -12.09
N GLU A 352 -22.59 42.96 -11.87
CA GLU A 352 -22.68 43.72 -10.62
C GLU A 352 -23.24 42.87 -9.49
N VAL A 353 -22.51 42.77 -8.37
CA VAL A 353 -22.99 42.28 -7.08
C VAL A 353 -23.44 43.51 -6.27
N PRO A 354 -24.66 43.50 -5.68
CA PRO A 354 -25.12 44.67 -4.91
C PRO A 354 -24.32 44.86 -3.63
N ALA A 355 -23.85 46.09 -3.42
CA ALA A 355 -23.14 46.52 -2.23
C ALA A 355 -24.08 46.55 -1.02
N PHE A 356 -23.74 45.78 0.02
CA PHE A 356 -24.29 45.96 1.36
C PHE A 356 -23.49 47.02 2.09
N VAL A 357 -24.21 48.07 2.46
CA VAL A 357 -23.70 49.20 3.24
C VAL A 357 -23.38 48.74 4.65
N ASN A 358 -22.18 49.00 5.09
CA ASN A 358 -21.68 48.71 6.42
C ASN A 358 -21.73 50.01 7.24
N GLU A 359 -22.70 50.18 8.11
CA GLU A 359 -22.66 51.18 9.18
C GLU A 359 -22.35 50.49 10.52
N GLY A 360 -21.36 51.05 11.18
CA GLY A 360 -20.67 50.47 12.31
C GLY A 360 -21.42 50.40 13.62
N ALA A 361 -20.98 49.54 14.48
CA ALA A 361 -20.79 49.75 15.93
C ALA A 361 -20.06 48.56 16.54
N ALA A 362 -19.26 48.84 17.51
CA ALA A 362 -18.33 48.01 18.27
C ALA A 362 -18.95 46.78 18.98
N GLY A 363 -18.17 45.70 18.99
CA GLY A 363 -18.08 44.82 20.15
C GLY A 363 -18.93 43.56 20.14
N GLN A 364 -18.21 42.46 20.10
CA GLN A 364 -18.48 41.12 20.61
C GLN A 364 -18.44 40.03 19.54
N ARG A 365 -17.41 39.22 19.64
CA ARG A 365 -17.25 37.96 18.89
C ARG A 365 -18.30 36.96 19.42
N VAL A 366 -19.24 36.54 18.59
CA VAL A 366 -20.17 35.45 18.88
C VAL A 366 -19.85 34.29 17.89
N SER A 367 -19.68 33.14 18.49
CA SER A 367 -19.45 31.85 17.80
C SER A 367 -20.66 31.44 16.96
N PRO A 368 -20.51 30.83 15.76
CA PRO A 368 -21.64 30.44 14.92
C PRO A 368 -22.33 29.11 15.31
N TYR A 369 -22.26 28.69 16.55
CA TYR A 369 -22.96 27.50 17.05
C TYR A 369 -23.84 27.84 18.24
N ALA A 370 -24.94 28.56 17.98
CA ALA A 370 -26.05 28.62 18.94
C ALA A 370 -27.35 29.06 18.24
N ALA A 371 -28.35 28.23 18.40
CA ALA A 371 -29.78 28.42 18.20
C ALA A 371 -30.41 27.61 17.05
N MET A 372 -30.87 26.42 17.40
CA MET A 372 -32.11 25.86 16.84
C MET A 372 -33.21 26.06 17.91
N PRO A 373 -34.41 26.47 17.51
CA PRO A 373 -35.52 26.74 18.47
C PRO A 373 -36.18 25.44 18.94
N ASP A 374 -36.56 25.46 20.22
CA ASP A 374 -37.33 24.43 20.92
C ASP A 374 -38.66 24.11 20.21
N MET A 375 -38.91 22.87 19.92
CA MET A 375 -40.22 22.31 19.60
C MET A 375 -40.82 21.64 20.85
N PRO A 376 -42.12 21.82 21.13
CA PRO A 376 -42.73 21.35 22.38
C PRO A 376 -42.89 19.82 22.41
N MET A 377 -42.50 19.22 23.53
CA MET A 377 -42.78 17.84 23.89
C MET A 377 -44.29 17.60 24.03
N GLN A 378 -44.81 16.70 23.19
CA GLN A 378 -46.10 16.04 23.48
C GLN A 378 -45.84 14.80 24.34
N SER A 379 -46.41 14.81 25.51
CA SER A 379 -46.50 13.70 26.45
C SER A 379 -47.34 12.57 25.87
N GLN A 380 -46.75 11.40 25.62
CA GLN A 380 -47.48 10.14 25.45
C GLN A 380 -47.28 9.27 26.69
N GLN A 381 -48.42 8.87 27.24
CA GLN A 381 -48.60 8.05 28.43
C GLN A 381 -48.00 6.64 28.23
N ALA A 382 -47.38 6.15 29.28
CA ALA A 382 -46.92 4.76 29.42
C ALA A 382 -48.09 3.79 29.65
N PRO A 383 -48.09 2.58 29.12
CA PRO A 383 -48.94 1.50 29.64
C PRO A 383 -48.21 0.70 30.73
N ALA A 384 -49.04 0.13 31.60
CA ALA A 384 -48.81 -0.44 32.88
C ALA A 384 -47.78 -1.58 32.95
N GLN A 385 -47.19 -1.67 34.15
CA GLN A 385 -46.29 -2.71 34.66
C GLN A 385 -47.00 -4.07 34.75
N GLU A 386 -46.32 -5.11 34.20
CA GLU A 386 -46.43 -6.46 34.73
C GLU A 386 -45.13 -6.82 35.45
N GLN A 387 -45.29 -7.14 36.72
CA GLN A 387 -44.27 -7.63 37.64
C GLN A 387 -43.92 -9.07 37.28
N HIS A 388 -42.65 -9.35 37.05
CA HIS A 388 -42.09 -10.67 37.35
C HIS A 388 -40.68 -10.52 37.99
N GLU A 389 -40.59 -11.25 39.11
CA GLU A 389 -39.51 -11.31 40.09
C GLU A 389 -38.13 -11.70 39.48
N ASP A 390 -37.15 -10.95 39.90
CA ASP A 390 -35.94 -11.33 40.62
C ASP A 390 -35.16 -12.58 40.17
N ARG A 391 -33.93 -12.33 39.65
CA ARG A 391 -32.69 -12.94 40.14
C ARG A 391 -31.48 -12.23 39.56
N SER A 392 -30.86 -11.50 40.45
CA SER A 392 -29.56 -10.86 40.32
C SER A 392 -28.41 -11.83 39.99
N THR A 393 -27.67 -11.54 38.93
CA THR A 393 -26.20 -11.73 38.89
C THR A 393 -25.60 -10.67 37.96
N PRO A 394 -24.53 -10.00 38.34
CA PRO A 394 -23.91 -8.98 37.47
C PRO A 394 -23.24 -9.66 36.31
N ARG A 395 -23.67 -9.35 35.08
CA ARG A 395 -22.97 -9.78 33.87
C ARG A 395 -21.59 -9.15 33.84
N SER A 396 -20.61 -10.00 33.84
CA SER A 396 -19.19 -9.67 33.72
C SER A 396 -18.93 -8.93 32.40
N PHE A 397 -18.03 -7.94 32.46
CA PHE A 397 -17.56 -7.11 31.34
C PHE A 397 -16.93 -7.91 30.19
N MET A 398 -16.97 -9.23 30.26
CA MET A 398 -16.31 -10.16 29.34
C MET A 398 -17.20 -10.72 28.22
N ASP A 399 -18.51 -10.42 28.19
CA ASP A 399 -19.44 -11.04 27.22
C ASP A 399 -19.46 -10.42 25.84
N GLY A 400 -18.59 -9.42 25.57
CA GLY A 400 -18.44 -8.77 24.25
C GLY A 400 -17.13 -9.07 23.52
N ILE A 401 -16.25 -9.92 24.08
CA ILE A 401 -14.94 -10.21 23.50
C ILE A 401 -15.00 -11.53 22.75
N PRO A 402 -14.62 -11.58 21.46
CA PRO A 402 -14.53 -12.81 20.71
C PRO A 402 -13.64 -13.88 21.42
N ALA A 403 -13.99 -15.15 21.29
CA ALA A 403 -13.40 -16.25 22.04
C ALA A 403 -11.87 -16.35 21.97
N TYR A 404 -11.28 -15.86 20.89
CA TYR A 404 -9.81 -15.84 20.68
C TYR A 404 -9.06 -14.79 21.52
N MET A 405 -9.75 -13.80 22.10
CA MET A 405 -9.14 -12.78 23.00
C MET A 405 -9.24 -13.15 24.50
N ARG A 406 -9.79 -14.29 24.86
CA ARG A 406 -10.00 -14.70 26.25
C ARG A 406 -8.86 -15.52 26.86
N ARG A 407 -7.74 -15.71 26.16
CA ARG A 407 -6.57 -16.36 26.75
C ARG A 407 -5.51 -15.32 27.16
N LYS A 408 -5.04 -15.52 28.36
CA LYS A 408 -4.09 -14.75 29.15
C LYS A 408 -2.89 -14.26 28.37
#